data_5b2dadc510564012b7f63cb92c06c02a
#
_entry.id   5b2dadc510564012b7f63cb92c06c02a
#
_cell.length_a   1.000
_cell.length_b   1.000
_cell.length_c   1.000
_cell.angle_alpha   90.00
_cell.angle_beta   90.00
_cell.angle_gamma   90.00
#
_symmetry.space_group_name_H-M   'P 1'
#
loop_
_entity.id
_entity.type
_entity.pdbx_description
1 polymer ?
#
loop_
_entity_poly.entity_id
_entity_poly.type
_entity_poly.pdbx_seq_one_letter_code
_entity_poly.pdbx_strand_id
1 'polypeptide(L)'
;MDIKQALQKKKEEVDRILEHFLLEEKGQDRIGRAAMNYSFMAPGKRIRPILLESAFYLFAKEEEERVVLPILHAFMASIEMMHSFSLCHDDLPAMDNDRLRRGQDSTWAHFDEAQGILAGDALSLYAFQSALEAYRTVKCSGALEQNARLEKKIEERVLSALFLLSKEAGIDGMVGGQVVDILKEGQALSEEELFFIMEKKTAALLKASLLMGAVLAGAGEKEQEALSAYGEALGLAFQIQDDILDEISTTEELGKPVHSDKEEGKTTAYTLYGREGAEKKVREYTEKAVQALDGLHDGGVQSRAGSSPNVPTEKAGGTESLEHPESLEYSESLEHPESLEHPERAEREYLFLRELTAYLAGRRK
;
A
#
# COMPACT_ATOMS: atom_id res chain seq x y z
N MET A 1 22.25 6.40 -0.55
CA MET A 1 21.16 6.75 -1.49
C MET A 1 20.51 8.04 -1.05
N ASP A 2 20.16 8.96 -1.95
CA ASP A 2 19.29 10.09 -1.58
C ASP A 2 17.85 9.58 -1.52
N ILE A 3 17.34 9.37 -0.32
CA ILE A 3 16.00 8.79 -0.11
C ILE A 3 14.88 9.67 -0.69
N LYS A 4 15.05 10.99 -0.66
CA LYS A 4 14.02 11.91 -1.20
C LYS A 4 13.91 11.79 -2.72
N GLN A 5 15.05 11.71 -3.42
CA GLN A 5 15.07 11.51 -4.86
C GLN A 5 14.54 10.12 -5.23
N ALA A 6 14.95 9.08 -4.50
CA ALA A 6 14.48 7.71 -4.72
C ALA A 6 12.95 7.60 -4.50
N LEU A 7 12.44 8.20 -3.44
CA LEU A 7 11.00 8.23 -3.14
C LEU A 7 10.22 9.00 -4.21
N GLN A 8 10.75 10.14 -4.68
CA GLN A 8 10.11 10.91 -5.74
C GLN A 8 10.04 10.12 -7.05
N LYS A 9 11.13 9.44 -7.44
CA LYS A 9 11.16 8.59 -8.64
C LYS A 9 10.14 7.46 -8.54
N LYS A 10 10.13 6.71 -7.42
CA LYS A 10 9.14 5.64 -7.20
C LYS A 10 7.71 6.17 -7.21
N LYS A 11 7.46 7.34 -6.62
CA LYS A 11 6.13 7.97 -6.66
C LYS A 11 5.68 8.26 -8.09
N GLU A 12 6.55 8.82 -8.93
CA GLU A 12 6.24 9.13 -10.33
C GLU A 12 5.96 7.85 -11.14
N GLU A 13 6.66 6.76 -10.86
CA GLU A 13 6.39 5.43 -11.45
C GLU A 13 5.03 4.89 -10.98
N VAL A 14 4.75 4.97 -9.69
CA VAL A 14 3.45 4.58 -9.12
C VAL A 14 2.31 5.41 -9.71
N ASP A 15 2.43 6.74 -9.78
CA ASP A 15 1.37 7.59 -10.35
C ASP A 15 1.04 7.17 -11.79
N ARG A 16 2.05 6.86 -12.62
CA ARG A 16 1.84 6.33 -13.99
C ARG A 16 1.12 4.98 -13.98
N ILE A 17 1.46 4.09 -13.04
CA ILE A 17 0.75 2.80 -12.91
C ILE A 17 -0.71 3.04 -12.53
N LEU A 18 -0.98 3.91 -11.56
CA LEU A 18 -2.34 4.20 -11.10
C LEU A 18 -3.21 4.81 -12.21
N GLU A 19 -2.66 5.62 -13.10
CA GLU A 19 -3.37 6.22 -14.23
C GLU A 19 -4.04 5.16 -15.14
N HIS A 20 -3.47 3.95 -15.26
CA HIS A 20 -4.06 2.86 -16.04
C HIS A 20 -5.34 2.26 -15.42
N PHE A 21 -5.61 2.55 -14.16
CA PHE A 21 -6.79 2.08 -13.44
C PHE A 21 -7.88 3.13 -13.33
N LEU A 22 -7.71 4.30 -14.00
CA LEU A 22 -8.75 5.31 -14.06
C LEU A 22 -9.93 4.85 -14.90
N LEU A 23 -11.11 5.16 -14.42
CA LEU A 23 -12.34 4.86 -15.10
C LEU A 23 -12.67 5.93 -16.15
N GLU A 24 -13.16 5.51 -17.30
CA GLU A 24 -13.66 6.42 -18.30
C GLU A 24 -14.95 7.11 -17.78
N GLU A 25 -14.95 8.44 -17.73
CA GLU A 25 -16.05 9.27 -17.18
C GLU A 25 -17.19 9.44 -18.17
N LYS A 26 -17.83 8.33 -18.53
CA LYS A 26 -18.95 8.27 -19.47
C LYS A 26 -20.12 7.49 -18.90
N GLY A 27 -21.27 7.58 -19.57
CA GLY A 27 -22.48 6.87 -19.17
C GLY A 27 -23.33 7.65 -18.17
N GLN A 28 -24.34 6.97 -17.62
CA GLN A 28 -25.26 7.56 -16.65
C GLN A 28 -24.63 7.72 -15.26
N ASP A 29 -23.64 6.92 -14.97
CA ASP A 29 -22.86 6.86 -13.73
C ASP A 29 -21.56 7.71 -13.76
N ARG A 30 -21.39 8.56 -14.78
CA ARG A 30 -20.17 9.36 -15.00
C ARG A 30 -19.75 10.18 -13.79
N ILE A 31 -20.69 10.70 -12.99
CA ILE A 31 -20.38 11.51 -11.82
C ILE A 31 -19.72 10.65 -10.73
N GLY A 32 -20.21 9.42 -10.51
CA GLY A 32 -19.60 8.47 -9.59
C GLY A 32 -18.20 8.08 -10.03
N ARG A 33 -17.98 7.83 -11.34
CA ARG A 33 -16.65 7.56 -11.91
C ARG A 33 -15.69 8.74 -11.72
N ALA A 34 -16.18 9.96 -11.98
CA ALA A 34 -15.39 11.18 -11.75
C ALA A 34 -15.02 11.34 -10.26
N ALA A 35 -15.95 11.07 -9.35
CA ALA A 35 -15.70 11.13 -7.91
C ALA A 35 -14.67 10.07 -7.45
N MET A 36 -14.74 8.84 -7.99
CA MET A 36 -13.74 7.81 -7.76
C MET A 36 -12.35 8.24 -8.27
N ASN A 37 -12.24 8.68 -9.53
CA ASN A 37 -11.00 9.13 -10.13
C ASN A 37 -10.40 10.31 -9.36
N TYR A 38 -11.21 11.30 -9.00
CA TYR A 38 -10.82 12.47 -8.21
C TYR A 38 -10.17 12.07 -6.88
N SER A 39 -10.81 11.16 -6.16
CA SER A 39 -10.32 10.68 -4.88
C SER A 39 -9.06 9.82 -5.02
N PHE A 40 -9.06 8.89 -5.98
CA PHE A 40 -7.97 7.96 -6.22
C PHE A 40 -6.68 8.67 -6.67
N MET A 41 -6.79 9.69 -7.51
CA MET A 41 -5.64 10.47 -7.99
C MET A 41 -5.33 11.69 -7.13
N ALA A 42 -6.02 11.87 -6.00
CA ALA A 42 -5.69 12.95 -5.07
C ALA A 42 -4.19 12.97 -4.72
N PRO A 43 -3.56 14.14 -4.57
CA PRO A 43 -2.14 14.25 -4.27
C PRO A 43 -1.73 13.43 -3.04
N GLY A 44 -0.62 12.69 -3.13
CA GLY A 44 -0.16 11.84 -2.05
C GLY A 44 1.29 11.39 -2.20
N LYS A 45 1.85 10.78 -1.15
CA LYS A 45 3.22 10.25 -1.13
C LYS A 45 3.31 8.83 -1.71
N ARG A 46 2.20 8.18 -1.98
CA ARG A 46 2.10 6.80 -2.53
C ARG A 46 2.91 5.77 -1.73
N ILE A 47 3.03 5.93 -0.43
CA ILE A 47 3.86 5.05 0.42
C ILE A 47 3.40 3.60 0.36
N ARG A 48 2.08 3.34 0.37
CA ARG A 48 1.54 1.98 0.37
C ARG A 48 1.88 1.19 -0.89
N PRO A 49 1.60 1.66 -2.10
CA PRO A 49 2.03 0.95 -3.31
C PRO A 49 3.56 0.85 -3.45
N ILE A 50 4.32 1.85 -3.00
CA ILE A 50 5.79 1.79 -2.98
C ILE A 50 6.29 0.68 -2.04
N LEU A 51 5.71 0.53 -0.85
CA LEU A 51 6.04 -0.56 0.07
C LEU A 51 5.71 -1.94 -0.51
N LEU A 52 4.56 -2.04 -1.19
CA LEU A 52 4.13 -3.27 -1.85
C LEU A 52 5.12 -3.67 -2.96
N GLU A 53 5.47 -2.74 -3.83
CA GLU A 53 6.46 -2.94 -4.89
C GLU A 53 7.83 -3.32 -4.32
N SER A 54 8.32 -2.58 -3.31
CA SER A 54 9.62 -2.86 -2.70
C SER A 54 9.66 -4.25 -2.04
N ALA A 55 8.59 -4.63 -1.34
CA ALA A 55 8.49 -5.97 -0.75
C ALA A 55 8.41 -7.07 -1.82
N PHE A 56 7.77 -6.82 -2.95
CA PHE A 56 7.78 -7.76 -4.08
C PHE A 56 9.19 -7.98 -4.60
N TYR A 57 9.95 -6.92 -4.87
CA TYR A 57 11.28 -7.03 -5.44
C TYR A 57 12.35 -7.57 -4.48
N LEU A 58 12.09 -7.63 -3.18
CA LEU A 58 12.94 -8.38 -2.23
C LEU A 58 12.97 -9.88 -2.53
N PHE A 59 11.91 -10.46 -3.11
CA PHE A 59 11.73 -11.90 -3.25
C PHE A 59 11.37 -12.36 -4.66
N ALA A 60 11.08 -11.42 -5.58
CA ALA A 60 10.67 -11.73 -6.93
C ALA A 60 11.73 -12.59 -7.63
N LYS A 61 11.29 -13.54 -8.46
CA LYS A 61 12.15 -14.36 -9.30
C LYS A 61 12.05 -13.86 -10.73
N GLU A 62 13.18 -13.69 -11.38
CA GLU A 62 13.27 -13.15 -12.74
C GLU A 62 12.37 -13.91 -13.72
N GLU A 63 12.36 -15.25 -13.63
CA GLU A 63 11.55 -16.11 -14.47
C GLU A 63 10.03 -15.98 -14.27
N GLU A 64 9.57 -15.51 -13.10
CA GLU A 64 8.16 -15.32 -12.77
C GLU A 64 7.73 -13.85 -12.93
N GLU A 65 8.67 -12.91 -12.87
CA GLU A 65 8.41 -11.47 -12.79
C GLU A 65 7.52 -10.96 -13.92
N ARG A 66 7.87 -11.26 -15.17
CA ARG A 66 7.12 -10.78 -16.35
C ARG A 66 5.65 -11.17 -16.32
N VAL A 67 5.34 -12.34 -15.79
CA VAL A 67 3.97 -12.84 -15.69
C VAL A 67 3.23 -12.23 -14.49
N VAL A 68 3.94 -11.99 -13.39
CA VAL A 68 3.33 -11.45 -12.16
C VAL A 68 3.19 -9.94 -12.18
N LEU A 69 3.99 -9.23 -12.97
CA LEU A 69 4.03 -7.75 -13.00
C LEU A 69 2.65 -7.07 -13.23
N PRO A 70 1.80 -7.51 -14.17
CA PRO A 70 0.46 -6.93 -14.32
C PRO A 70 -0.41 -7.10 -13.07
N ILE A 71 -0.25 -8.24 -12.38
CA ILE A 71 -0.95 -8.53 -11.13
C ILE A 71 -0.42 -7.63 -10.01
N LEU A 72 0.90 -7.46 -9.92
CA LEU A 72 1.55 -6.55 -8.97
C LEU A 72 1.01 -5.12 -9.11
N HIS A 73 0.96 -4.59 -10.34
CA HIS A 73 0.44 -3.24 -10.62
C HIS A 73 -1.02 -3.09 -10.19
N ALA A 74 -1.84 -4.12 -10.41
CA ALA A 74 -3.23 -4.11 -9.96
C ALA A 74 -3.34 -4.11 -8.43
N PHE A 75 -2.50 -4.85 -7.71
CA PHE A 75 -2.46 -4.80 -6.25
C PHE A 75 -1.92 -3.48 -5.70
N MET A 76 -0.97 -2.83 -6.41
CA MET A 76 -0.53 -1.46 -6.08
C MET A 76 -1.68 -0.46 -6.20
N ALA A 77 -2.49 -0.57 -7.26
CA ALA A 77 -3.70 0.23 -7.41
C ALA A 77 -4.75 -0.12 -6.34
N SER A 78 -4.96 -1.41 -6.06
CA SER A 78 -5.94 -1.88 -5.08
C SER A 78 -5.66 -1.34 -3.67
N ILE A 79 -4.42 -1.36 -3.22
CA ILE A 79 -4.08 -0.83 -1.88
C ILE A 79 -4.25 0.70 -1.80
N GLU A 80 -3.96 1.42 -2.88
CA GLU A 80 -4.18 2.86 -2.91
C GLU A 80 -5.67 3.20 -3.05
N MET A 81 -6.48 2.39 -3.76
CA MET A 81 -7.94 2.50 -3.77
C MET A 81 -8.53 2.30 -2.37
N MET A 82 -8.06 1.30 -1.62
CA MET A 82 -8.47 1.09 -0.22
C MET A 82 -8.09 2.26 0.68
N HIS A 83 -6.92 2.84 0.48
CA HIS A 83 -6.55 4.06 1.19
C HIS A 83 -7.43 5.25 0.78
N SER A 84 -7.72 5.43 -0.51
CA SER A 84 -8.59 6.51 -0.99
C SER A 84 -10.03 6.35 -0.51
N PHE A 85 -10.55 5.11 -0.48
CA PHE A 85 -11.83 4.79 0.15
C PHE A 85 -11.89 5.28 1.60
N SER A 86 -10.88 4.94 2.42
CA SER A 86 -10.87 5.36 3.83
C SER A 86 -10.91 6.89 3.96
N LEU A 87 -10.12 7.60 3.14
CA LEU A 87 -10.12 9.08 3.15
C LEU A 87 -11.46 9.67 2.69
N CYS A 88 -12.12 9.10 1.66
CA CYS A 88 -13.45 9.55 1.24
C CYS A 88 -14.45 9.50 2.37
N HIS A 89 -14.42 8.41 3.16
CA HIS A 89 -15.37 8.22 4.25
C HIS A 89 -14.98 9.00 5.50
N ASP A 90 -13.69 9.07 5.84
CA ASP A 90 -13.20 9.85 6.98
C ASP A 90 -13.56 11.35 6.84
N ASP A 91 -13.47 11.91 5.62
CA ASP A 91 -13.76 13.32 5.36
C ASP A 91 -15.26 13.69 5.46
N LEU A 92 -16.19 12.72 5.45
CA LEU A 92 -17.63 12.98 5.44
C LEU A 92 -18.11 13.80 6.67
N PRO A 93 -19.19 14.60 6.52
CA PRO A 93 -19.77 15.35 7.63
C PRO A 93 -20.19 14.52 8.85
N ALA A 94 -20.45 13.22 8.66
CA ALA A 94 -20.77 12.28 9.74
C ALA A 94 -19.54 11.69 10.44
N MET A 95 -18.36 12.03 9.96
CA MET A 95 -17.06 11.56 10.43
C MET A 95 -16.22 12.79 10.86
N ASP A 96 -15.05 13.01 10.28
CA ASP A 96 -14.17 14.15 10.63
C ASP A 96 -14.68 15.50 10.08
N ASN A 97 -15.67 15.51 9.17
CA ASN A 97 -16.24 16.70 8.52
C ASN A 97 -15.19 17.60 7.85
N ASP A 98 -14.18 16.99 7.26
CA ASP A 98 -13.08 17.68 6.60
C ASP A 98 -13.50 18.15 5.20
N ARG A 99 -13.51 19.48 4.99
CA ARG A 99 -13.76 20.06 3.65
C ARG A 99 -12.54 20.07 2.75
N LEU A 100 -11.35 20.01 3.33
CA LEU A 100 -10.07 20.08 2.61
C LEU A 100 -9.22 18.85 2.92
N ARG A 101 -8.69 18.22 1.87
CA ARG A 101 -7.74 17.12 1.97
C ARG A 101 -6.54 17.40 1.06
N ARG A 102 -5.34 17.50 1.66
CA ARG A 102 -4.08 17.69 0.91
C ARG A 102 -4.09 18.94 0.01
N GLY A 103 -4.73 20.01 0.46
CA GLY A 103 -4.76 21.30 -0.24
C GLY A 103 -5.83 21.42 -1.32
N GLN A 104 -6.70 20.45 -1.49
CA GLN A 104 -7.87 20.49 -2.37
C GLN A 104 -9.15 20.12 -1.62
N ASP A 105 -10.31 20.39 -2.20
CA ASP A 105 -11.57 19.97 -1.61
C ASP A 105 -11.60 18.46 -1.41
N SER A 106 -12.13 17.99 -0.28
CA SER A 106 -12.43 16.57 -0.08
C SER A 106 -13.50 16.11 -1.07
N THR A 107 -13.64 14.80 -1.29
CA THR A 107 -14.55 14.28 -2.32
C THR A 107 -15.99 14.74 -2.10
N TRP A 108 -16.49 14.70 -0.86
CA TRP A 108 -17.82 15.19 -0.54
C TRP A 108 -17.98 16.70 -0.70
N ALA A 109 -16.94 17.48 -0.42
CA ALA A 109 -17.00 18.93 -0.55
C ALA A 109 -16.93 19.38 -2.02
N HIS A 110 -16.25 18.61 -2.87
CA HIS A 110 -16.13 18.86 -4.31
C HIS A 110 -17.40 18.47 -5.09
N PHE A 111 -18.00 17.33 -4.75
CA PHE A 111 -19.21 16.81 -5.40
C PHE A 111 -20.44 17.03 -4.52
N ASP A 112 -20.73 16.13 -3.62
CA ASP A 112 -21.71 16.17 -2.53
C ASP A 112 -21.49 14.97 -1.58
N GLU A 113 -22.21 14.92 -0.45
CA GLU A 113 -22.10 13.83 0.53
C GLU A 113 -22.43 12.45 -0.07
N ALA A 114 -23.47 12.38 -0.89
CA ALA A 114 -23.90 11.12 -1.51
C ALA A 114 -22.82 10.58 -2.45
N GLN A 115 -22.19 11.46 -3.25
CA GLN A 115 -21.08 11.06 -4.13
C GLN A 115 -19.83 10.71 -3.31
N GLY A 116 -19.56 11.37 -2.19
CA GLY A 116 -18.49 10.99 -1.27
C GLY A 116 -18.65 9.57 -0.72
N ILE A 117 -19.86 9.22 -0.26
CA ILE A 117 -20.20 7.87 0.22
C ILE A 117 -20.02 6.85 -0.91
N LEU A 118 -20.68 7.08 -2.05
CA LEU A 118 -20.68 6.14 -3.17
C LEU A 118 -19.29 5.96 -3.81
N ALA A 119 -18.47 7.01 -3.84
CA ALA A 119 -17.10 6.92 -4.33
C ALA A 119 -16.24 6.01 -3.42
N GLY A 120 -16.37 6.16 -2.10
CA GLY A 120 -15.69 5.27 -1.15
C GLY A 120 -16.14 3.82 -1.29
N ASP A 121 -17.46 3.57 -1.32
CA ASP A 121 -18.01 2.23 -1.51
C ASP A 121 -17.50 1.58 -2.80
N ALA A 122 -17.57 2.33 -3.91
CA ALA A 122 -17.15 1.84 -5.21
C ALA A 122 -15.64 1.60 -5.30
N LEU A 123 -14.81 2.48 -4.72
CA LEU A 123 -13.34 2.28 -4.65
C LEU A 123 -12.98 1.01 -3.88
N SER A 124 -13.66 0.74 -2.76
CA SER A 124 -13.42 -0.47 -1.97
C SER A 124 -13.71 -1.75 -2.75
N LEU A 125 -14.77 -1.79 -3.55
CA LEU A 125 -15.11 -2.93 -4.41
C LEU A 125 -14.21 -3.00 -5.65
N TYR A 126 -13.90 -1.86 -6.26
CA TYR A 126 -13.05 -1.79 -7.45
C TYR A 126 -11.61 -2.23 -7.17
N ALA A 127 -11.13 -2.07 -5.94
CA ALA A 127 -9.84 -2.61 -5.51
C ALA A 127 -9.76 -4.14 -5.71
N PHE A 128 -10.80 -4.88 -5.30
CA PHE A 128 -10.85 -6.34 -5.52
C PHE A 128 -11.09 -6.70 -6.98
N GLN A 129 -11.96 -5.96 -7.66
CA GLN A 129 -12.25 -6.18 -9.08
C GLN A 129 -10.97 -6.05 -9.92
N SER A 130 -10.21 -4.96 -9.75
CA SER A 130 -8.97 -4.71 -10.49
C SER A 130 -7.94 -5.82 -10.32
N ALA A 131 -7.72 -6.30 -9.08
CA ALA A 131 -6.80 -7.39 -8.80
C ALA A 131 -7.23 -8.71 -9.45
N LEU A 132 -8.54 -9.03 -9.39
CA LEU A 132 -9.10 -10.25 -10.00
C LEU A 132 -9.07 -10.18 -11.53
N GLU A 133 -9.36 -9.02 -12.13
CA GLU A 133 -9.31 -8.82 -13.57
C GLU A 133 -7.89 -8.95 -14.12
N ALA A 134 -6.89 -8.39 -13.43
CA ALA A 134 -5.49 -8.55 -13.81
C ALA A 134 -5.07 -10.04 -13.79
N TYR A 135 -5.39 -10.77 -12.72
CA TYR A 135 -5.13 -12.21 -12.66
C TYR A 135 -5.83 -12.98 -13.79
N ARG A 136 -7.11 -12.70 -14.02
CA ARG A 136 -7.89 -13.33 -15.10
C ARG A 136 -7.29 -13.03 -16.48
N THR A 137 -6.85 -11.80 -16.73
CA THR A 137 -6.20 -11.39 -17.98
C THR A 137 -4.90 -12.17 -18.19
N VAL A 138 -4.03 -12.26 -17.18
CA VAL A 138 -2.80 -13.06 -17.25
C VAL A 138 -3.11 -14.55 -17.49
N LYS A 139 -4.09 -15.10 -16.82
CA LYS A 139 -4.53 -16.50 -17.00
C LYS A 139 -5.02 -16.76 -18.43
N CYS A 140 -5.81 -15.85 -18.99
CA CYS A 140 -6.40 -15.98 -20.34
C CYS A 140 -5.41 -15.62 -21.47
N SER A 141 -4.29 -14.94 -21.19
CA SER A 141 -3.30 -14.57 -22.22
C SER A 141 -2.47 -15.74 -22.75
N GLY A 142 -2.61 -16.95 -22.16
CA GLY A 142 -1.78 -18.11 -22.48
C GLY A 142 -0.38 -18.08 -21.85
N ALA A 143 -0.01 -17.03 -21.13
CA ALA A 143 1.32 -16.89 -20.52
C ALA A 143 1.64 -18.03 -19.51
N LEU A 144 0.62 -18.69 -19.01
CA LEU A 144 0.70 -19.77 -18.01
C LEU A 144 0.38 -21.17 -18.58
N GLU A 145 -0.11 -21.28 -19.83
CA GLU A 145 -0.62 -22.55 -20.41
C GLU A 145 0.38 -23.69 -20.39
N GLN A 146 1.67 -23.39 -20.52
CA GLN A 146 2.72 -24.40 -20.53
C GLN A 146 3.25 -24.77 -19.13
N ASN A 147 2.75 -24.12 -18.06
CA ASN A 147 3.23 -24.34 -16.71
C ASN A 147 2.08 -24.33 -15.68
N ALA A 148 1.26 -25.37 -15.71
CA ALA A 148 0.12 -25.54 -14.78
C ALA A 148 0.54 -25.46 -13.28
N ARG A 149 1.79 -25.82 -12.97
CA ARG A 149 2.32 -25.68 -11.60
C ARG A 149 2.53 -24.23 -11.21
N LEU A 150 3.04 -23.41 -12.14
CA LEU A 150 3.21 -21.97 -11.92
C LEU A 150 1.85 -21.28 -11.84
N GLU A 151 0.92 -21.63 -12.75
CA GLU A 151 -0.46 -21.10 -12.70
C GLU A 151 -1.09 -21.30 -11.32
N LYS A 152 -1.05 -22.53 -10.81
CA LYS A 152 -1.60 -22.83 -9.48
C LYS A 152 -0.92 -22.04 -8.37
N LYS A 153 0.40 -21.88 -8.41
CA LYS A 153 1.12 -21.07 -7.42
C LYS A 153 0.71 -19.59 -7.47
N ILE A 154 0.58 -19.02 -8.67
CA ILE A 154 0.14 -17.62 -8.84
C ILE A 154 -1.29 -17.46 -8.33
N GLU A 155 -2.18 -18.39 -8.63
CA GLU A 155 -3.55 -18.40 -8.10
C GLU A 155 -3.59 -18.41 -6.57
N GLU A 156 -2.83 -19.29 -5.93
CA GLU A 156 -2.70 -19.35 -4.46
C GLU A 156 -2.16 -18.03 -3.87
N ARG A 157 -1.16 -17.42 -4.51
CA ARG A 157 -0.59 -16.12 -4.09
C ARG A 157 -1.59 -14.98 -4.24
N VAL A 158 -2.33 -14.92 -5.34
CA VAL A 158 -3.38 -13.91 -5.58
C VAL A 158 -4.49 -14.02 -4.55
N LEU A 159 -4.99 -15.24 -4.28
CA LEU A 159 -6.02 -15.47 -3.26
C LEU A 159 -5.52 -15.08 -1.86
N SER A 160 -4.27 -15.39 -1.52
CA SER A 160 -3.66 -15.00 -0.26
C SER A 160 -3.50 -13.48 -0.14
N ALA A 161 -3.08 -12.80 -1.20
CA ALA A 161 -2.97 -11.34 -1.23
C ALA A 161 -4.34 -10.64 -1.11
N LEU A 162 -5.38 -11.16 -1.77
CA LEU A 162 -6.76 -10.67 -1.62
C LEU A 162 -7.29 -10.89 -0.20
N PHE A 163 -6.98 -12.02 0.42
CA PHE A 163 -7.34 -12.28 1.82
C PHE A 163 -6.65 -11.27 2.76
N LEU A 164 -5.36 -11.01 2.57
CA LEU A 164 -4.63 -9.99 3.34
C LEU A 164 -5.25 -8.61 3.17
N LEU A 165 -5.56 -8.19 1.93
CA LEU A 165 -6.21 -6.91 1.67
C LEU A 165 -7.56 -6.81 2.39
N SER A 166 -8.41 -7.83 2.29
CA SER A 166 -9.73 -7.83 2.93
C SER A 166 -9.66 -7.81 4.46
N LYS A 167 -8.72 -8.56 5.04
CA LYS A 167 -8.52 -8.65 6.48
C LYS A 167 -8.01 -7.33 7.07
N GLU A 168 -6.93 -6.81 6.48
CA GLU A 168 -6.24 -5.63 7.03
C GLU A 168 -6.98 -4.30 6.70
N ALA A 169 -7.80 -4.26 5.64
CA ALA A 169 -8.69 -3.14 5.37
C ALA A 169 -10.01 -3.24 6.14
N GLY A 170 -10.47 -4.44 6.46
CA GLY A 170 -11.77 -4.73 7.07
C GLY A 170 -11.85 -4.52 8.57
N ILE A 171 -12.82 -5.24 9.19
CA ILE A 171 -13.13 -5.11 10.64
C ILE A 171 -11.98 -5.59 11.53
N ASP A 172 -11.14 -6.52 11.06
CA ASP A 172 -9.96 -6.99 11.78
C ASP A 172 -8.75 -6.06 11.66
N GLY A 173 -8.87 -5.01 10.84
CA GLY A 173 -7.83 -4.03 10.53
C GLY A 173 -8.36 -2.59 10.56
N MET A 174 -8.18 -1.86 9.46
CA MET A 174 -8.41 -0.41 9.36
C MET A 174 -9.81 0.02 9.77
N VAL A 175 -10.86 -0.63 9.27
CA VAL A 175 -12.25 -0.30 9.64
C VAL A 175 -12.48 -0.54 11.13
N GLY A 176 -11.94 -1.62 11.71
CA GLY A 176 -12.04 -1.89 13.15
C GLY A 176 -11.34 -0.84 14.00
N GLY A 177 -10.18 -0.35 13.55
CA GLY A 177 -9.50 0.78 14.19
C GLY A 177 -10.33 2.06 14.14
N GLN A 178 -10.92 2.37 12.99
CA GLN A 178 -11.80 3.53 12.82
C GLN A 178 -13.06 3.46 13.69
N VAL A 179 -13.66 2.27 13.84
CA VAL A 179 -14.81 2.09 14.74
C VAL A 179 -14.45 2.48 16.18
N VAL A 180 -13.29 2.06 16.67
CA VAL A 180 -12.87 2.40 18.05
C VAL A 180 -12.50 3.87 18.15
N ASP A 181 -11.87 4.45 17.15
CA ASP A 181 -11.52 5.87 17.09
C ASP A 181 -12.77 6.75 17.24
N ILE A 182 -13.79 6.52 16.42
CA ILE A 182 -15.08 7.24 16.49
C ILE A 182 -15.82 6.98 17.82
N LEU A 183 -15.87 5.74 18.32
CA LEU A 183 -16.53 5.43 19.58
C LEU A 183 -15.90 6.14 20.78
N LYS A 184 -14.63 6.48 20.69
CA LYS A 184 -13.84 7.10 21.77
C LYS A 184 -13.61 8.59 21.56
N GLU A 185 -14.18 9.18 20.54
CA GLU A 185 -14.08 10.61 20.29
C GLU A 185 -14.52 11.44 21.52
N GLY A 186 -13.73 12.44 21.88
CA GLY A 186 -13.96 13.27 23.08
C GLY A 186 -13.74 12.58 24.41
N GLN A 187 -13.19 11.36 24.44
CA GLN A 187 -12.85 10.61 25.66
C GLN A 187 -11.34 10.43 25.77
N ALA A 188 -10.83 10.41 27.02
CA ALA A 188 -9.43 10.07 27.26
C ALA A 188 -9.22 8.56 26.99
N LEU A 189 -8.24 8.24 26.14
CA LEU A 189 -7.85 6.86 25.84
C LEU A 189 -6.82 6.35 26.85
N SER A 190 -6.90 5.06 27.17
CA SER A 190 -5.78 4.34 27.76
C SER A 190 -4.66 4.13 26.71
N GLU A 191 -3.45 3.82 27.18
CA GLU A 191 -2.34 3.47 26.29
C GLU A 191 -2.70 2.31 25.36
N GLU A 192 -3.37 1.27 25.89
CA GLU A 192 -3.80 0.09 25.12
C GLU A 192 -4.79 0.46 24.01
N GLU A 193 -5.78 1.30 24.30
CA GLU A 193 -6.76 1.77 23.30
C GLU A 193 -6.10 2.63 22.23
N LEU A 194 -5.19 3.53 22.59
CA LEU A 194 -4.46 4.35 21.64
C LEU A 194 -3.62 3.49 20.70
N PHE A 195 -2.87 2.52 21.23
CA PHE A 195 -2.06 1.63 20.38
C PHE A 195 -2.91 0.71 19.50
N PHE A 196 -4.06 0.25 20.00
CA PHE A 196 -5.01 -0.50 19.18
C PHE A 196 -5.47 0.32 17.97
N ILE A 197 -5.86 1.59 18.17
CA ILE A 197 -6.27 2.48 17.09
C ILE A 197 -5.11 2.67 16.08
N MET A 198 -3.91 3.01 16.55
CA MET A 198 -2.74 3.23 15.70
C MET A 198 -2.38 1.98 14.90
N GLU A 199 -2.38 0.79 15.53
CA GLU A 199 -2.10 -0.49 14.88
C GLU A 199 -3.13 -0.79 13.79
N LYS A 200 -4.43 -0.65 14.13
CA LYS A 200 -5.50 -1.04 13.23
C LYS A 200 -5.77 0.03 12.16
N LYS A 201 -6.00 1.28 12.55
CA LYS A 201 -6.36 2.35 11.62
C LYS A 201 -5.20 2.70 10.66
N THR A 202 -3.96 2.73 11.16
CA THR A 202 -2.80 3.22 10.39
C THR A 202 -1.85 2.11 9.95
N ALA A 203 -1.35 1.29 10.90
CA ALA A 203 -0.31 0.31 10.58
C ALA A 203 -0.83 -0.86 9.75
N ALA A 204 -2.10 -1.25 9.86
CA ALA A 204 -2.67 -2.39 9.16
C ALA A 204 -2.49 -2.32 7.64
N LEU A 205 -2.79 -1.19 6.98
CA LEU A 205 -2.61 -1.06 5.53
C LEU A 205 -1.14 -0.97 5.11
N LEU A 206 -0.23 -0.45 5.94
CA LEU A 206 1.21 -0.47 5.66
C LEU A 206 1.75 -1.91 5.73
N LYS A 207 1.34 -2.66 6.75
CA LYS A 207 1.63 -4.10 6.88
C LYS A 207 1.06 -4.90 5.72
N ALA A 208 -0.21 -4.66 5.34
CA ALA A 208 -0.84 -5.30 4.19
C ALA A 208 -0.06 -5.07 2.89
N SER A 209 0.41 -3.85 2.65
CA SER A 209 1.23 -3.51 1.47
C SER A 209 2.46 -4.41 1.37
N LEU A 210 3.24 -4.50 2.44
CA LEU A 210 4.45 -5.33 2.49
C LEU A 210 4.14 -6.82 2.31
N LEU A 211 3.13 -7.31 3.04
CA LEU A 211 2.75 -8.73 2.99
C LEU A 211 2.22 -9.13 1.62
N MET A 212 1.39 -8.31 0.98
CA MET A 212 0.88 -8.60 -0.36
C MET A 212 2.02 -8.66 -1.39
N GLY A 213 2.95 -7.70 -1.37
CA GLY A 213 4.11 -7.72 -2.26
C GLY A 213 4.95 -8.99 -2.07
N ALA A 214 5.26 -9.34 -0.84
CA ALA A 214 6.02 -10.54 -0.49
C ALA A 214 5.31 -11.85 -0.93
N VAL A 215 4.00 -11.95 -0.67
CA VAL A 215 3.19 -13.12 -1.07
C VAL A 215 3.15 -13.27 -2.59
N LEU A 216 2.93 -12.19 -3.33
CA LEU A 216 2.92 -12.20 -4.79
C LEU A 216 4.27 -12.64 -5.37
N ALA A 217 5.38 -12.28 -4.74
CA ALA A 217 6.72 -12.74 -5.08
C ALA A 217 7.02 -14.18 -4.65
N GLY A 218 6.18 -14.76 -3.79
CA GLY A 218 6.33 -16.12 -3.27
C GLY A 218 7.29 -16.25 -2.09
N ALA A 219 7.36 -15.23 -1.26
CA ALA A 219 8.08 -15.25 0.03
C ALA A 219 7.52 -16.32 0.96
N GLY A 220 8.39 -16.95 1.74
CA GLY A 220 8.03 -17.96 2.73
C GLY A 220 7.44 -17.36 4.01
N GLU A 221 6.96 -18.23 4.91
CA GLU A 221 6.31 -17.80 6.17
C GLU A 221 7.23 -16.93 7.04
N LYS A 222 8.51 -17.29 7.16
CA LYS A 222 9.47 -16.52 7.97
C LYS A 222 9.72 -15.11 7.44
N GLU A 223 9.81 -14.98 6.12
CA GLU A 223 9.93 -13.70 5.46
C GLU A 223 8.66 -12.85 5.65
N GLN A 224 7.50 -13.47 5.58
CA GLN A 224 6.22 -12.81 5.85
C GLN A 224 6.09 -12.38 7.31
N GLU A 225 6.51 -13.21 8.28
CA GLU A 225 6.54 -12.85 9.70
C GLU A 225 7.44 -11.64 9.96
N ALA A 226 8.65 -11.62 9.39
CA ALA A 226 9.58 -10.51 9.52
C ALA A 226 9.02 -9.21 8.92
N LEU A 227 8.40 -9.27 7.71
CA LEU A 227 7.75 -8.11 7.10
C LEU A 227 6.50 -7.66 7.85
N SER A 228 5.78 -8.58 8.48
CA SER A 228 4.65 -8.24 9.37
C SER A 228 5.13 -7.41 10.55
N ALA A 229 6.17 -7.87 11.24
CA ALA A 229 6.77 -7.14 12.36
C ALA A 229 7.37 -5.79 11.93
N TYR A 230 8.02 -5.76 10.77
CA TYR A 230 8.53 -4.52 10.17
C TYR A 230 7.40 -3.53 9.88
N GLY A 231 6.33 -3.96 9.22
CA GLY A 231 5.21 -3.10 8.81
C GLY A 231 4.44 -2.54 10.00
N GLU A 232 4.24 -3.35 11.04
CA GLU A 232 3.60 -2.92 12.28
C GLU A 232 4.44 -1.86 13.00
N ALA A 233 5.73 -2.13 13.20
CA ALA A 233 6.63 -1.19 13.86
C ALA A 233 6.78 0.11 13.06
N LEU A 234 6.91 0.04 11.73
CA LEU A 234 6.95 1.19 10.83
C LEU A 234 5.67 2.03 10.95
N GLY A 235 4.50 1.39 10.96
CA GLY A 235 3.21 2.07 11.05
C GLY A 235 3.03 2.80 12.37
N LEU A 236 3.43 2.19 13.48
CA LEU A 236 3.40 2.82 14.79
C LEU A 236 4.37 4.00 14.89
N ALA A 237 5.61 3.85 14.42
CA ALA A 237 6.56 4.96 14.37
C ALA A 237 6.04 6.11 13.50
N PHE A 238 5.42 5.77 12.37
CA PHE A 238 4.82 6.74 11.44
C PHE A 238 3.69 7.53 12.09
N GLN A 239 2.73 6.85 12.76
CA GLN A 239 1.59 7.52 13.40
C GLN A 239 2.03 8.39 14.58
N ILE A 240 2.92 7.89 15.45
CA ILE A 240 3.43 8.68 16.57
C ILE A 240 4.17 9.93 16.07
N GLN A 241 4.91 9.82 14.95
CA GLN A 241 5.57 10.98 14.33
C GLN A 241 4.55 11.96 13.74
N ASP A 242 3.42 11.48 13.19
CA ASP A 242 2.33 12.36 12.73
C ASP A 242 1.70 13.12 13.91
N ASP A 243 1.44 12.47 15.04
CA ASP A 243 0.93 13.09 16.25
C ASP A 243 1.86 14.22 16.77
N ILE A 244 3.19 13.97 16.71
CA ILE A 244 4.19 14.99 17.06
C ILE A 244 4.10 16.16 16.08
N LEU A 245 4.02 15.88 14.78
CA LEU A 245 3.99 16.92 13.75
C LEU A 245 2.73 17.77 13.80
N ASP A 246 1.58 17.19 14.11
CA ASP A 246 0.32 17.92 14.26
C ASP A 246 0.40 18.96 15.39
N GLU A 247 1.14 18.68 16.47
CA GLU A 247 1.25 19.58 17.60
C GLU A 247 2.34 20.66 17.41
N ILE A 248 3.44 20.39 16.68
CA ILE A 248 4.58 21.31 16.59
C ILE A 248 4.72 22.06 15.27
N SER A 249 3.99 21.66 14.23
CA SER A 249 4.06 22.30 12.90
C SER A 249 3.08 23.46 12.76
N THR A 250 3.18 24.18 11.65
CA THR A 250 2.21 25.22 11.26
C THR A 250 1.30 24.72 10.15
N THR A 251 0.11 25.33 10.01
CA THR A 251 -0.84 25.01 8.92
C THR A 251 -0.19 25.15 7.53
N GLU A 252 0.70 26.12 7.36
CA GLU A 252 1.44 26.34 6.11
C GLU A 252 2.43 25.20 5.81
N GLU A 253 2.99 24.58 6.85
CA GLU A 253 3.92 23.46 6.71
C GLU A 253 3.22 22.13 6.45
N LEU A 254 2.08 21.86 7.08
CA LEU A 254 1.35 20.59 6.96
C LEU A 254 0.35 20.57 5.80
N GLY A 255 -0.10 21.72 5.31
CA GLY A 255 -1.13 21.82 4.26
C GLY A 255 -2.54 21.39 4.72
N LYS A 256 -2.75 21.24 6.04
CA LYS A 256 -4.01 21.03 6.73
C LYS A 256 -4.04 21.86 8.02
N PRO A 257 -5.21 22.11 8.63
CA PRO A 257 -5.27 22.73 9.95
C PRO A 257 -4.39 21.97 10.95
N VAL A 258 -3.60 22.70 11.76
CA VAL A 258 -2.83 22.14 12.88
C VAL A 258 -3.66 22.21 14.15
N HIS A 259 -3.29 21.39 15.15
CA HIS A 259 -4.02 21.26 16.41
C HIS A 259 -5.46 20.74 16.26
N SER A 260 -5.80 20.09 15.12
CA SER A 260 -7.10 19.49 14.93
C SER A 260 -7.38 18.45 16.02
N ASP A 261 -6.41 17.59 16.35
CA ASP A 261 -6.51 16.61 17.42
C ASP A 261 -6.79 17.23 18.78
N LYS A 262 -6.22 18.41 19.07
CA LYS A 262 -6.44 19.12 20.33
C LYS A 262 -7.79 19.84 20.38
N GLU A 263 -8.27 20.39 19.28
CA GLU A 263 -9.60 21.00 19.18
C GLU A 263 -10.69 19.95 19.30
N GLU A 264 -10.47 18.75 18.81
CA GLU A 264 -11.35 17.58 18.91
C GLU A 264 -11.20 16.83 20.24
N GLY A 265 -10.24 17.22 21.10
CA GLY A 265 -9.99 16.56 22.38
C GLY A 265 -9.44 15.14 22.25
N LYS A 266 -8.84 14.78 21.13
CA LYS A 266 -8.26 13.46 20.87
C LYS A 266 -7.06 13.18 21.78
N THR A 267 -6.97 11.96 22.28
CA THR A 267 -5.76 11.46 22.92
C THR A 267 -4.78 10.99 21.85
N THR A 268 -3.58 11.58 21.83
CA THR A 268 -2.49 11.25 20.90
C THR A 268 -1.27 10.74 21.68
N ALA A 269 -0.28 10.18 21.00
CA ALA A 269 0.99 9.82 21.64
C ALA A 269 1.67 11.06 22.25
N TYR A 270 1.52 12.23 21.62
CA TYR A 270 2.06 13.47 22.16
C TYR A 270 1.38 13.89 23.46
N THR A 271 0.05 13.83 23.54
CA THR A 271 -0.71 14.18 24.76
C THR A 271 -0.47 13.18 25.89
N LEU A 272 -0.27 11.90 25.56
CA LEU A 272 -0.06 10.83 26.54
C LEU A 272 1.35 10.81 27.13
N TYR A 273 2.37 11.00 26.33
CA TYR A 273 3.78 10.86 26.75
C TYR A 273 4.55 12.17 26.82
N GLY A 274 3.97 13.28 26.36
CA GLY A 274 4.67 14.53 26.10
C GLY A 274 5.68 14.38 24.93
N ARG A 275 6.29 15.48 24.54
CA ARG A 275 7.21 15.52 23.40
C ARG A 275 8.36 14.49 23.49
N GLU A 276 9.10 14.53 24.62
CA GLU A 276 10.28 13.67 24.79
C GLU A 276 9.90 12.18 24.82
N GLY A 277 8.75 11.84 25.46
CA GLY A 277 8.26 10.49 25.52
C GLY A 277 7.79 9.97 24.15
N ALA A 278 7.06 10.78 23.38
CA ALA A 278 6.64 10.45 22.03
C ALA A 278 7.86 10.27 21.08
N GLU A 279 8.84 11.19 21.12
CA GLU A 279 10.09 11.07 20.35
C GLU A 279 10.87 9.80 20.73
N LYS A 280 10.85 9.40 22.01
CA LYS A 280 11.45 8.14 22.45
C LYS A 280 10.71 6.93 21.86
N LYS A 281 9.39 6.93 21.87
CA LYS A 281 8.58 5.88 21.25
C LYS A 281 8.83 5.77 19.73
N VAL A 282 8.94 6.89 19.00
CA VAL A 282 9.33 6.87 17.58
C VAL A 282 10.67 6.15 17.40
N ARG A 283 11.69 6.47 18.22
CA ARG A 283 12.99 5.79 18.12
C ARG A 283 12.88 4.29 18.42
N GLU A 284 12.17 3.89 19.47
CA GLU A 284 11.95 2.49 19.85
C GLU A 284 11.31 1.68 18.73
N TYR A 285 10.24 2.21 18.09
CA TYR A 285 9.57 1.52 16.99
C TYR A 285 10.38 1.55 15.70
N THR A 286 11.12 2.63 15.43
CA THR A 286 12.06 2.70 14.31
C THR A 286 13.15 1.62 14.43
N GLU A 287 13.74 1.45 15.63
CA GLU A 287 14.74 0.41 15.91
C GLU A 287 14.16 -0.99 15.73
N LYS A 288 12.92 -1.24 16.23
CA LYS A 288 12.22 -2.52 16.01
C LYS A 288 11.99 -2.82 14.53
N ALA A 289 11.56 -1.80 13.75
CA ALA A 289 11.38 -1.95 12.32
C ALA A 289 12.70 -2.32 11.62
N VAL A 290 13.77 -1.58 11.89
CA VAL A 290 15.09 -1.87 11.31
C VAL A 290 15.56 -3.27 11.70
N GLN A 291 15.43 -3.67 12.98
CA GLN A 291 15.82 -5.02 13.44
C GLN A 291 15.06 -6.13 12.72
N ALA A 292 13.75 -5.98 12.50
CA ALA A 292 12.95 -6.95 11.76
C ALA A 292 13.40 -7.08 10.29
N LEU A 293 13.73 -5.95 9.67
CA LEU A 293 14.22 -5.91 8.29
C LEU A 293 15.66 -6.48 8.18
N ASP A 294 16.56 -6.14 9.11
CA ASP A 294 17.93 -6.66 9.17
C ASP A 294 17.92 -8.19 9.40
N GLY A 295 17.03 -8.71 10.27
CA GLY A 295 16.85 -10.14 10.48
C GLY A 295 16.45 -10.92 9.23
N LEU A 296 15.71 -10.27 8.33
CA LEU A 296 15.34 -10.82 7.03
C LEU A 296 16.54 -10.89 6.08
N HIS A 297 17.38 -9.86 6.07
CA HIS A 297 18.58 -9.79 5.26
C HIS A 297 19.63 -10.83 5.67
N ASP A 298 19.89 -10.98 6.96
CA ASP A 298 20.88 -11.92 7.48
C ASP A 298 20.47 -13.40 7.32
N GLY A 299 19.15 -13.68 7.36
CA GLY A 299 18.62 -15.05 7.28
C GLY A 299 18.33 -15.56 5.87
N GLY A 300 18.11 -14.69 4.87
CA GLY A 300 17.50 -15.07 3.59
C GLY A 300 18.32 -14.79 2.34
N VAL A 301 19.04 -13.69 2.28
CA VAL A 301 19.76 -13.28 1.05
C VAL A 301 21.01 -14.14 0.82
N GLN A 302 21.69 -14.58 1.87
CA GLN A 302 22.89 -15.43 1.76
C GLN A 302 22.60 -16.89 1.35
N SER A 303 21.39 -17.41 1.58
CA SER A 303 21.07 -18.82 1.29
C SER A 303 20.65 -19.09 -0.17
N ARG A 304 20.38 -18.05 -0.97
CA ARG A 304 19.84 -18.18 -2.35
C ARG A 304 20.91 -18.22 -3.45
N ALA A 305 22.17 -17.96 -3.14
CA ALA A 305 23.28 -17.97 -4.09
C ALA A 305 23.76 -19.38 -4.53
N GLY A 306 23.12 -20.46 -4.11
CA GLY A 306 23.64 -21.82 -4.22
C GLY A 306 22.73 -22.92 -4.75
N SER A 307 21.76 -22.69 -5.66
CA SER A 307 21.08 -23.83 -6.30
C SER A 307 20.44 -23.49 -7.64
N SER A 308 21.20 -23.70 -8.73
CA SER A 308 20.62 -23.83 -10.10
C SER A 308 20.27 -25.30 -10.34
N PRO A 309 19.03 -25.64 -10.72
CA PRO A 309 18.75 -26.91 -11.39
C PRO A 309 18.69 -26.73 -12.89
N ASN A 310 19.48 -27.51 -13.60
CA ASN A 310 19.41 -27.73 -15.05
C ASN A 310 18.04 -28.32 -15.45
N VAL A 311 17.33 -27.69 -16.37
CA VAL A 311 16.15 -28.25 -17.02
C VAL A 311 16.30 -28.13 -18.54
N PRO A 312 16.02 -29.23 -19.31
CA PRO A 312 16.16 -29.22 -20.77
C PRO A 312 15.00 -28.53 -21.46
N THR A 313 15.28 -27.83 -22.55
CA THR A 313 14.33 -27.17 -23.45
C THR A 313 13.73 -28.16 -24.44
N GLU A 314 12.40 -28.30 -24.50
CA GLU A 314 11.66 -28.86 -25.63
C GLU A 314 10.73 -27.82 -26.26
N LYS A 315 10.72 -27.80 -27.60
CA LYS A 315 9.91 -26.91 -28.45
C LYS A 315 8.60 -27.58 -28.83
N ALA A 316 7.48 -26.86 -28.75
CA ALA A 316 6.28 -27.23 -29.50
C ALA A 316 5.48 -25.98 -29.91
N GLY A 317 4.98 -26.00 -31.14
CA GLY A 317 4.27 -24.91 -31.78
C GLY A 317 2.78 -25.18 -31.97
N GLY A 318 2.04 -24.17 -32.44
CA GLY A 318 0.73 -24.27 -33.06
C GLY A 318 -0.37 -23.44 -32.39
N THR A 319 -0.86 -22.45 -33.13
CA THR A 319 -1.85 -21.42 -32.76
C THR A 319 -3.24 -21.76 -33.27
N GLU A 320 -4.29 -21.39 -32.54
CA GLU A 320 -5.59 -20.96 -33.11
C GLU A 320 -6.21 -19.89 -32.20
N SER A 321 -6.71 -18.82 -32.85
CA SER A 321 -7.19 -17.58 -32.22
C SER A 321 -8.68 -17.63 -31.96
N LEU A 322 -9.11 -17.26 -30.77
CA LEU A 322 -10.49 -16.92 -30.44
C LEU A 322 -10.59 -15.43 -30.10
N GLU A 323 -11.54 -14.75 -30.75
CA GLU A 323 -11.83 -13.33 -30.57
C GLU A 323 -12.33 -13.05 -29.13
N HIS A 324 -11.76 -12.02 -28.50
CA HIS A 324 -12.09 -11.58 -27.13
C HIS A 324 -12.63 -10.14 -27.12
N PRO A 325 -13.54 -9.81 -26.16
CA PRO A 325 -13.98 -8.43 -25.96
C PRO A 325 -12.82 -7.56 -25.44
N GLU A 326 -12.89 -6.27 -25.75
CA GLU A 326 -11.88 -5.23 -25.52
C GLU A 326 -11.08 -5.45 -24.22
N SER A 327 -9.91 -6.04 -24.37
CA SER A 327 -8.90 -6.21 -23.34
C SER A 327 -8.28 -4.85 -23.03
N LEU A 328 -8.09 -4.54 -21.75
CA LEU A 328 -7.14 -3.53 -21.31
C LEU A 328 -5.83 -3.79 -22.06
N GLU A 329 -5.54 -3.00 -23.11
CA GLU A 329 -4.25 -3.01 -23.76
C GLU A 329 -3.21 -2.54 -22.75
N TYR A 330 -2.61 -3.49 -22.05
CA TYR A 330 -1.38 -3.25 -21.32
C TYR A 330 -0.32 -2.85 -22.36
N SER A 331 -0.19 -1.55 -22.58
CA SER A 331 0.80 -1.04 -23.53
C SER A 331 2.19 -1.46 -23.06
N GLU A 332 2.99 -2.00 -23.98
CA GLU A 332 4.43 -2.32 -23.79
C GLU A 332 5.28 -1.10 -23.39
N SER A 333 4.66 0.06 -23.14
CA SER A 333 5.28 1.34 -22.87
C SER A 333 5.68 1.60 -21.42
N LEU A 334 5.35 0.71 -20.48
CA LEU A 334 5.93 0.77 -19.14
C LEU A 334 7.32 0.14 -19.19
N GLU A 335 8.33 0.97 -19.46
CA GLU A 335 9.72 0.55 -19.43
C GLU A 335 10.02 -0.11 -18.08
N HIS A 336 10.59 -1.32 -18.11
CA HIS A 336 11.08 -1.99 -16.93
C HIS A 336 12.08 -1.08 -16.19
N PRO A 337 11.96 -0.92 -14.87
CA PRO A 337 13.01 -0.27 -14.12
C PRO A 337 14.33 -0.98 -14.39
N GLU A 338 15.39 -0.20 -14.59
CA GLU A 338 16.75 -0.57 -14.97
C GLU A 338 17.11 -2.05 -14.80
N SER A 339 17.70 -2.67 -15.80
CA SER A 339 18.11 -4.10 -15.88
C SER A 339 19.22 -4.45 -14.87
N LEU A 340 18.90 -4.36 -13.57
CA LEU A 340 19.75 -4.87 -12.51
C LEU A 340 19.54 -6.38 -12.38
N GLU A 341 20.61 -7.13 -12.14
CA GLU A 341 20.49 -8.53 -11.74
C GLU A 341 19.68 -8.66 -10.44
N HIS A 342 18.93 -9.74 -10.31
CA HIS A 342 18.01 -9.97 -9.20
C HIS A 342 18.62 -9.73 -7.79
N PRO A 343 19.84 -10.20 -7.47
CA PRO A 343 20.46 -9.95 -6.17
C PRO A 343 20.72 -8.48 -5.88
N GLU A 344 21.16 -7.71 -6.89
CA GLU A 344 21.41 -6.28 -6.78
C GLU A 344 20.11 -5.49 -6.57
N ARG A 345 19.01 -5.94 -7.19
CA ARG A 345 17.69 -5.33 -7.01
C ARG A 345 17.16 -5.57 -5.60
N ALA A 346 17.23 -6.79 -5.09
CA ALA A 346 16.81 -7.11 -3.73
C ALA A 346 17.59 -6.32 -2.68
N GLU A 347 18.92 -6.20 -2.84
CA GLU A 347 19.78 -5.39 -1.98
C GLU A 347 19.41 -3.91 -2.03
N ARG A 348 19.12 -3.38 -3.22
CA ARG A 348 18.67 -1.99 -3.39
C ARG A 348 17.34 -1.73 -2.69
N GLU A 349 16.37 -2.64 -2.79
CA GLU A 349 15.08 -2.49 -2.11
C GLU A 349 15.20 -2.62 -0.59
N TYR A 350 16.04 -3.52 -0.09
CA TYR A 350 16.37 -3.58 1.33
C TYR A 350 16.93 -2.25 1.85
N LEU A 351 17.94 -1.71 1.17
CA LEU A 351 18.53 -0.41 1.53
C LEU A 351 17.51 0.72 1.43
N PHE A 352 16.64 0.69 0.40
CA PHE A 352 15.56 1.67 0.26
C PHE A 352 14.59 1.63 1.45
N LEU A 353 14.10 0.45 1.82
CA LEU A 353 13.18 0.29 2.95
C LEU A 353 13.81 0.75 4.27
N ARG A 354 15.08 0.45 4.47
CA ARG A 354 15.84 0.87 5.66
C ARG A 354 15.98 2.39 5.74
N GLU A 355 16.35 3.04 4.65
CA GLU A 355 16.45 4.50 4.56
C GLU A 355 15.07 5.17 4.66
N LEU A 356 14.03 4.58 4.05
CA LEU A 356 12.66 5.06 4.16
C LEU A 356 12.18 5.06 5.61
N THR A 357 12.48 4.00 6.38
CA THR A 357 12.14 3.91 7.79
C THR A 357 12.72 5.09 8.57
N ALA A 358 14.02 5.36 8.40
CA ALA A 358 14.69 6.48 9.06
C ALA A 358 14.12 7.84 8.60
N TYR A 359 13.82 7.97 7.31
CA TYR A 359 13.22 9.19 6.74
C TYR A 359 11.83 9.46 7.30
N LEU A 360 10.95 8.45 7.36
CA LEU A 360 9.58 8.61 7.87
C LEU A 360 9.54 8.94 9.36
N ALA A 361 10.46 8.36 10.15
CA ALA A 361 10.61 8.65 11.57
C ALA A 361 11.24 10.02 11.87
N GLY A 362 12.10 10.51 10.98
CA GLY A 362 12.83 11.78 11.16
C GLY A 362 12.24 12.97 10.38
N ARG A 363 11.10 12.80 9.68
CA ARG A 363 10.49 13.85 8.88
C ARG A 363 10.05 15.04 9.74
N ARG A 364 10.15 16.24 9.16
CA ARG A 364 9.68 17.50 9.75
C ARG A 364 8.50 18.09 8.96
N LYS A 365 8.10 17.41 7.89
CA LYS A 365 6.97 17.76 7.00
C LYS A 365 6.33 16.48 6.47
#